data_3b164edb337d9cdc52db355d136f0df8
#
_entry.id   3b164edb337d9cdc52db355d136f0df8
#
_cell.length_a   1.000
_cell.length_b   1.000
_cell.length_c   1.000
_cell.angle_alpha   90.00
_cell.angle_beta   90.00
_cell.angle_gamma   90.00
#
_symmetry.space_group_name_H-M   'P 1'
#
loop_
_entity.id
_entity.type
_entity.pdbx_description
1 polymer ?
#
loop_
_entity_poly.entity_id
_entity_poly.type
_entity_poly.pdbx_seq_one_letter_code
_entity_poly.pdbx_strand_id
1 'polypeptide(L)'
;MIVKVCGITIAEDALASVAAGASVLGFNFYPKSPRYVRPEAARVIADQVSVLRVGVFVNEAPGDVVRIMKIAGMDVAQVYLGALPAGVRTWRARNVDATFDAAELSDPAPEAFLLDAPAPGVHGGTGHMFDWSRVPSVPRKIVLAGGLDASNVARAIAIAKPWGVDACSKLETAPGRKDHKRVRDFIEAAMAVHV
;
A
#
# COMPACT_ATOMS: atom_id res chain seq x y z
N MET A 1 0.19 5.57 -14.08
CA MET A 1 -0.38 4.87 -12.91
C MET A 1 0.76 4.39 -12.01
N ILE A 2 0.64 4.43 -10.69
CA ILE A 2 1.64 3.84 -9.79
C ILE A 2 1.31 2.37 -9.47
N VAL A 3 2.37 1.55 -9.30
CA VAL A 3 2.24 0.15 -8.85
C VAL A 3 3.01 -0.03 -7.56
N LYS A 4 2.31 -0.33 -6.47
CA LYS A 4 2.86 -0.51 -5.13
C LYS A 4 2.95 -1.99 -4.77
N VAL A 5 4.10 -2.41 -4.27
CA VAL A 5 4.32 -3.72 -3.64
C VAL A 5 4.51 -3.49 -2.14
N CYS A 6 3.56 -3.98 -1.33
CA CYS A 6 3.50 -3.73 0.10
C CYS A 6 4.03 -4.92 0.92
N GLY A 7 4.47 -4.66 2.16
CA GLY A 7 4.94 -5.68 3.08
C GLY A 7 6.36 -6.18 2.79
N ILE A 8 7.23 -5.29 2.36
CA ILE A 8 8.67 -5.56 2.16
C ILE A 8 9.33 -5.74 3.53
N THR A 9 10.09 -6.82 3.69
CA THR A 9 10.83 -7.14 4.92
C THR A 9 12.30 -7.48 4.69
N ILE A 10 12.71 -7.74 3.42
CA ILE A 10 14.10 -8.05 3.04
C ILE A 10 14.50 -7.30 1.76
N ALA A 11 15.80 -7.09 1.58
CA ALA A 11 16.35 -6.36 0.44
C ALA A 11 16.12 -7.08 -0.90
N GLU A 12 16.22 -8.40 -0.93
CA GLU A 12 16.00 -9.20 -2.14
C GLU A 12 14.61 -8.97 -2.73
N ASP A 13 13.56 -8.93 -1.88
CA ASP A 13 12.19 -8.67 -2.32
C ASP A 13 12.00 -7.24 -2.80
N ALA A 14 12.67 -6.27 -2.16
CA ALA A 14 12.66 -4.87 -2.59
C ALA A 14 13.29 -4.71 -3.98
N LEU A 15 14.49 -5.23 -4.17
CA LEU A 15 15.23 -5.15 -5.43
C LEU A 15 14.50 -5.87 -6.56
N ALA A 16 13.98 -7.08 -6.31
CA ALA A 16 13.19 -7.82 -7.29
C ALA A 16 11.91 -7.07 -7.69
N SER A 17 11.23 -6.44 -6.73
CA SER A 17 10.01 -5.65 -7.01
C SER A 17 10.33 -4.42 -7.88
N VAL A 18 11.40 -3.70 -7.57
CA VAL A 18 11.85 -2.54 -8.37
C VAL A 18 12.29 -2.97 -9.76
N ALA A 19 13.06 -4.05 -9.88
CA ALA A 19 13.48 -4.60 -11.17
C ALA A 19 12.30 -5.03 -12.04
N ALA A 20 11.20 -5.50 -11.43
CA ALA A 20 9.96 -5.82 -12.13
C ALA A 20 9.13 -4.59 -12.53
N GLY A 21 9.46 -3.37 -12.03
CA GLY A 21 8.77 -2.13 -12.39
C GLY A 21 7.88 -1.54 -11.27
N ALA A 22 7.98 -2.02 -10.04
CA ALA A 22 7.31 -1.36 -8.91
C ALA A 22 7.80 0.08 -8.77
N SER A 23 6.88 1.04 -8.71
CA SER A 23 7.19 2.45 -8.49
C SER A 23 7.09 2.87 -7.02
N VAL A 24 6.51 2.01 -6.19
CA VAL A 24 6.29 2.25 -4.75
C VAL A 24 6.53 0.96 -3.96
N LEU A 25 7.27 1.05 -2.86
CA LEU A 25 7.43 -0.04 -1.88
C LEU A 25 6.81 0.33 -0.54
N GLY A 26 6.10 -0.64 0.08
CA GLY A 26 5.47 -0.47 1.39
C GLY A 26 6.19 -1.26 2.49
N PHE A 27 6.47 -0.60 3.62
CA PHE A 27 7.12 -1.15 4.81
C PHE A 27 6.17 -1.04 6.00
N ASN A 28 5.88 -2.14 6.68
CA ASN A 28 4.89 -2.18 7.74
C ASN A 28 5.54 -1.98 9.12
N PHE A 29 5.14 -0.92 9.82
CA PHE A 29 5.64 -0.57 11.16
C PHE A 29 4.66 -0.91 12.29
N TYR A 30 3.55 -1.59 12.00
CA TYR A 30 2.63 -2.09 13.03
C TYR A 30 3.16 -3.38 13.66
N PRO A 31 3.52 -3.39 14.97
CA PRO A 31 4.23 -4.52 15.58
C PRO A 31 3.47 -5.86 15.59
N LYS A 32 2.13 -5.82 15.49
CA LYS A 32 1.29 -7.04 15.42
C LYS A 32 1.17 -7.61 14.01
N SER A 33 1.70 -6.93 13.01
CA SER A 33 1.69 -7.42 11.64
C SER A 33 2.74 -8.52 11.45
N PRO A 34 2.41 -9.63 10.76
CA PRO A 34 3.41 -10.64 10.39
C PRO A 34 4.44 -10.10 9.36
N ARG A 35 4.21 -8.89 8.84
CA ARG A 35 5.09 -8.18 7.91
C ARG A 35 5.80 -7.01 8.57
N TYR A 36 5.81 -6.98 9.89
CA TYR A 36 6.52 -5.95 10.64
C TYR A 36 8.01 -5.97 10.32
N VAL A 37 8.55 -4.80 10.10
CA VAL A 37 10.00 -4.59 9.95
C VAL A 37 10.45 -3.49 10.91
N ARG A 38 11.58 -3.68 11.59
CA ARG A 38 12.13 -2.65 12.47
C ARG A 38 12.58 -1.45 11.64
N PRO A 39 12.40 -0.20 12.14
CA PRO A 39 12.74 1.01 11.38
C PRO A 39 14.17 1.04 10.85
N GLU A 40 15.15 0.58 11.66
CA GLU A 40 16.56 0.53 11.27
C GLU A 40 16.82 -0.51 10.17
N ALA A 41 16.14 -1.65 10.23
CA ALA A 41 16.22 -2.67 9.18
C ALA A 41 15.56 -2.20 7.87
N ALA A 42 14.41 -1.51 7.98
CA ALA A 42 13.76 -0.89 6.84
C ALA A 42 14.67 0.17 6.17
N ARG A 43 15.42 0.95 6.96
CA ARG A 43 16.40 1.92 6.44
C ARG A 43 17.46 1.26 5.56
N VAL A 44 18.04 0.15 6.03
CA VAL A 44 19.06 -0.59 5.26
C VAL A 44 18.52 -1.07 3.91
N ILE A 45 17.23 -1.47 3.86
CA ILE A 45 16.58 -1.88 2.61
C ILE A 45 16.28 -0.64 1.74
N ALA A 46 15.72 0.40 2.35
CA ALA A 46 15.31 1.63 1.68
C ALA A 46 16.47 2.34 0.97
N ASP A 47 17.67 2.30 1.55
CA ASP A 47 18.88 2.91 0.97
C ASP A 47 19.38 2.19 -0.30
N GLN A 48 18.88 0.98 -0.60
CA GLN A 48 19.23 0.22 -1.79
C GLN A 48 18.30 0.45 -2.99
N VAL A 49 17.23 1.24 -2.82
CA VAL A 49 16.20 1.44 -3.86
C VAL A 49 15.91 2.93 -4.07
N SER A 50 15.59 3.30 -5.32
CA SER A 50 15.33 4.69 -5.72
C SER A 50 13.86 4.90 -6.14
N VAL A 51 12.91 4.23 -5.45
CA VAL A 51 11.46 4.36 -5.67
C VAL A 51 10.79 4.97 -4.43
N LEU A 52 9.53 5.39 -4.55
CA LEU A 52 8.78 5.94 -3.43
C LEU A 52 8.62 4.90 -2.31
N ARG A 53 9.00 5.26 -1.08
CA ARG A 53 8.96 4.40 0.12
C ARG A 53 7.83 4.84 1.03
N VAL A 54 6.89 3.93 1.27
CA VAL A 54 5.69 4.17 2.08
C VAL A 54 5.77 3.39 3.38
N GLY A 55 5.81 4.09 4.50
CA GLY A 55 5.65 3.48 5.82
C GLY A 55 4.17 3.25 6.13
N VAL A 56 3.80 2.04 6.52
CA VAL A 56 2.43 1.67 6.86
C VAL A 56 2.26 1.65 8.37
N PHE A 57 1.28 2.41 8.85
CA PHE A 57 0.95 2.62 10.26
C PHE A 57 -0.53 2.33 10.49
N VAL A 58 -0.87 1.79 11.65
CA VAL A 58 -2.26 1.47 12.00
C VAL A 58 -2.83 2.48 12.98
N ASN A 59 -2.31 2.54 14.19
CA ASN A 59 -2.82 3.36 15.30
C ASN A 59 -1.71 4.02 16.12
N GLU A 60 -0.51 4.14 15.55
CA GLU A 60 0.61 4.82 16.18
C GLU A 60 0.31 6.31 16.37
N ALA A 61 0.82 6.89 17.46
CA ALA A 61 0.68 8.32 17.71
C ALA A 61 1.43 9.13 16.62
N PRO A 62 0.90 10.30 16.18
CA PRO A 62 1.50 11.09 15.11
C PRO A 62 2.99 11.40 15.29
N GLY A 63 3.43 11.67 16.52
CA GLY A 63 4.84 11.90 16.83
C GLY A 63 5.72 10.66 16.62
N ASP A 64 5.21 9.46 16.94
CA ASP A 64 5.92 8.21 16.69
C ASP A 64 6.00 7.90 15.20
N VAL A 65 4.93 8.18 14.44
CA VAL A 65 4.95 8.05 12.98
C VAL A 65 6.08 8.88 12.39
N VAL A 66 6.16 10.17 12.74
CA VAL A 66 7.23 11.08 12.25
C VAL A 66 8.62 10.56 12.64
N ARG A 67 8.80 10.12 13.88
CA ARG A 67 10.06 9.57 14.38
C ARG A 67 10.47 8.30 13.59
N ILE A 68 9.54 7.37 13.39
CA ILE A 68 9.78 6.12 12.67
C ILE A 68 10.10 6.40 11.19
N MET A 69 9.36 7.28 10.53
CA MET A 69 9.63 7.69 9.14
C MET A 69 11.04 8.22 8.98
N LYS A 70 11.50 9.08 9.90
CA LYS A 70 12.86 9.65 9.88
C LYS A 70 13.92 8.56 10.03
N ILE A 71 13.76 7.64 10.97
CA ILE A 71 14.70 6.52 11.20
C ILE A 71 14.75 5.61 9.97
N ALA A 72 13.57 5.20 9.47
CA ALA A 72 13.44 4.26 8.38
C ALA A 72 13.68 4.85 6.97
N GLY A 73 13.77 6.19 6.84
CA GLY A 73 13.95 6.85 5.56
C GLY A 73 12.72 6.74 4.64
N MET A 74 11.51 6.86 5.21
CA MET A 74 10.27 6.79 4.44
C MET A 74 9.85 8.15 3.88
N ASP A 75 9.26 8.15 2.69
CA ASP A 75 8.83 9.36 1.99
C ASP A 75 7.38 9.72 2.31
N VAL A 76 6.53 8.72 2.59
CA VAL A 76 5.09 8.89 2.83
C VAL A 76 4.65 8.02 4.01
N ALA A 77 3.77 8.54 4.87
CA ALA A 77 3.09 7.76 5.90
C ALA A 77 1.68 7.35 5.40
N GLN A 78 1.44 6.05 5.25
CA GLN A 78 0.12 5.47 5.03
C GLN A 78 -0.49 5.11 6.39
N VAL A 79 -1.59 5.79 6.77
CA VAL A 79 -2.20 5.67 8.09
C VAL A 79 -3.63 5.13 8.00
N TYR A 80 -3.92 4.05 8.72
CA TYR A 80 -5.25 3.45 8.79
C TYR A 80 -6.16 4.16 9.78
N LEU A 81 -5.72 4.32 11.04
CA LEU A 81 -6.52 4.87 12.14
C LEU A 81 -5.85 6.09 12.76
N GLY A 82 -6.62 6.86 13.55
CA GLY A 82 -6.11 8.02 14.28
C GLY A 82 -5.84 9.25 13.40
N ALA A 83 -5.18 10.23 14.00
CA ALA A 83 -4.85 11.49 13.33
C ALA A 83 -3.68 11.34 12.36
N LEU A 84 -3.69 12.10 11.27
CA LEU A 84 -2.55 12.17 10.36
C LEU A 84 -1.42 12.98 11.01
N PRO A 85 -0.14 12.54 10.85
CA PRO A 85 0.99 13.31 11.32
C PRO A 85 1.17 14.61 10.51
N ALA A 86 1.49 15.70 11.19
CA ALA A 86 1.80 16.97 10.53
C ALA A 86 3.25 16.99 10.01
N GLY A 87 3.50 17.79 8.97
CA GLY A 87 4.84 18.04 8.44
C GLY A 87 5.44 16.90 7.60
N VAL A 88 4.67 15.86 7.30
CA VAL A 88 5.08 14.75 6.41
C VAL A 88 3.99 14.46 5.38
N ARG A 89 4.39 13.88 4.25
CA ARG A 89 3.42 13.43 3.24
C ARG A 89 2.62 12.25 3.78
N THR A 90 1.31 12.26 3.58
CA THR A 90 0.42 11.24 4.14
C THR A 90 -0.54 10.65 3.10
N TRP A 91 -0.79 9.37 3.22
CA TRP A 91 -1.91 8.67 2.58
C TRP A 91 -2.86 8.15 3.65
N ARG A 92 -4.16 8.33 3.46
CA ARG A 92 -5.17 7.77 4.34
C ARG A 92 -5.68 6.44 3.81
N ALA A 93 -5.51 5.36 4.57
CA ALA A 93 -6.11 4.08 4.23
C ALA A 93 -7.54 3.96 4.78
N ARG A 94 -8.44 3.40 3.98
CA ARG A 94 -9.85 3.14 4.30
C ARG A 94 -10.26 1.77 3.82
N ASN A 95 -11.04 1.06 4.64
CA ASN A 95 -11.71 -0.16 4.22
C ASN A 95 -13.02 0.19 3.51
N VAL A 96 -13.29 -0.45 2.36
CA VAL A 96 -14.53 -0.28 1.62
C VAL A 96 -15.51 -1.36 2.06
N ASP A 97 -16.03 -1.22 3.27
CA ASP A 97 -17.06 -2.06 3.85
C ASP A 97 -18.47 -1.45 3.69
N ALA A 98 -19.48 -2.02 4.38
CA ALA A 98 -20.86 -1.53 4.32
C ALA A 98 -21.02 -0.10 4.89
N THR A 99 -20.09 0.34 5.74
CA THR A 99 -20.10 1.66 6.39
C THR A 99 -19.28 2.70 5.68
N PHE A 100 -18.58 2.34 4.60
CA PHE A 100 -17.73 3.26 3.84
C PHE A 100 -18.56 4.39 3.23
N ASP A 101 -18.25 5.62 3.60
CA ASP A 101 -18.81 6.84 3.05
C ASP A 101 -17.81 7.54 2.12
N ALA A 102 -18.21 7.73 0.86
CA ALA A 102 -17.41 8.46 -0.12
C ALA A 102 -17.13 9.91 0.27
N ALA A 103 -17.93 10.52 1.14
CA ALA A 103 -17.69 11.86 1.67
C ALA A 103 -16.35 11.95 2.45
N GLU A 104 -15.88 10.84 3.03
CA GLU A 104 -14.57 10.80 3.70
C GLU A 104 -13.40 11.14 2.76
N LEU A 105 -13.56 10.92 1.45
CA LEU A 105 -12.54 11.23 0.45
C LEU A 105 -12.43 12.73 0.14
N SER A 106 -13.32 13.57 0.69
CA SER A 106 -13.25 15.02 0.57
C SER A 106 -12.20 15.67 1.48
N ASP A 107 -11.69 14.94 2.49
CA ASP A 107 -10.61 15.45 3.38
C ASP A 107 -9.39 15.89 2.54
N PRO A 108 -9.00 17.17 2.57
CA PRO A 108 -7.85 17.66 1.81
C PRO A 108 -6.50 17.27 2.42
N ALA A 109 -6.47 16.82 3.68
CA ALA A 109 -5.23 16.60 4.41
C ALA A 109 -4.33 15.50 3.83
N PRO A 110 -4.81 14.30 3.44
CA PRO A 110 -3.96 13.30 2.83
C PRO A 110 -3.69 13.59 1.35
N GLU A 111 -2.48 13.30 0.88
CA GLU A 111 -2.12 13.41 -0.54
C GLU A 111 -2.90 12.41 -1.41
N ALA A 112 -3.16 11.22 -0.88
CA ALA A 112 -3.91 10.16 -1.54
C ALA A 112 -4.72 9.33 -0.53
N PHE A 113 -5.70 8.59 -1.04
CA PHE A 113 -6.43 7.58 -0.28
C PHE A 113 -6.09 6.20 -0.81
N LEU A 114 -5.81 5.25 0.10
CA LEU A 114 -5.73 3.84 -0.22
C LEU A 114 -7.04 3.18 0.19
N LEU A 115 -7.73 2.58 -0.78
CA LEU A 115 -8.98 1.86 -0.56
C LEU A 115 -8.71 0.36 -0.56
N ASP A 116 -8.94 -0.28 0.60
CA ASP A 116 -8.65 -1.69 0.84
C ASP A 116 -9.93 -2.49 1.07
N ALA A 117 -9.86 -3.81 0.89
CA ALA A 117 -10.96 -4.70 1.24
C ALA A 117 -11.16 -4.76 2.76
N PRO A 118 -12.41 -4.92 3.22
CA PRO A 118 -12.67 -5.10 4.63
C PRO A 118 -11.98 -6.35 5.17
N ALA A 119 -11.37 -6.21 6.33
CA ALA A 119 -10.69 -7.30 7.02
C ALA A 119 -10.99 -7.22 8.51
N PRO A 120 -11.99 -7.94 9.01
CA PRO A 120 -12.32 -7.92 10.43
C PRO A 120 -11.12 -8.26 11.30
N GLY A 121 -10.72 -7.32 12.18
CA GLY A 121 -9.61 -7.51 13.12
C GLY A 121 -8.19 -7.49 12.52
N VAL A 122 -8.04 -7.30 11.21
CA VAL A 122 -6.73 -7.20 10.52
C VAL A 122 -6.73 -5.97 9.62
N HIS A 123 -5.67 -5.19 9.65
CA HIS A 123 -5.50 -4.02 8.78
C HIS A 123 -4.61 -4.37 7.59
N GLY A 124 -5.26 -4.66 6.44
CA GLY A 124 -4.62 -5.00 5.17
C GLY A 124 -4.09 -6.45 5.07
N GLY A 125 -3.83 -6.90 3.86
CA GLY A 125 -3.12 -8.14 3.58
C GLY A 125 -3.90 -9.45 3.81
N THR A 126 -5.23 -9.43 3.85
CA THR A 126 -6.08 -10.64 4.01
C THR A 126 -6.32 -11.39 2.71
N GLY A 127 -6.06 -10.75 1.57
CA GLY A 127 -6.33 -11.33 0.25
C GLY A 127 -7.80 -11.34 -0.17
N HIS A 128 -8.70 -10.72 0.61
CA HIS A 128 -10.09 -10.53 0.23
C HIS A 128 -10.23 -9.39 -0.78
N MET A 129 -11.23 -9.50 -1.66
CA MET A 129 -11.63 -8.46 -2.60
C MET A 129 -12.91 -7.79 -2.13
N PHE A 130 -13.15 -6.57 -2.58
CA PHE A 130 -14.44 -5.88 -2.48
C PHE A 130 -14.98 -5.54 -3.87
N ASP A 131 -16.21 -5.07 -3.93
CA ASP A 131 -16.82 -4.61 -5.18
C ASP A 131 -16.20 -3.29 -5.62
N TRP A 132 -15.34 -3.33 -6.64
CA TRP A 132 -14.61 -2.17 -7.15
C TRP A 132 -15.50 -1.09 -7.78
N SER A 133 -16.76 -1.41 -8.13
CA SER A 133 -17.73 -0.40 -8.59
C SER A 133 -18.12 0.59 -7.50
N ARG A 134 -17.83 0.26 -6.24
CA ARG A 134 -18.03 1.14 -5.08
C ARG A 134 -16.95 2.21 -4.93
N VAL A 135 -15.86 2.14 -5.71
CA VAL A 135 -14.85 3.21 -5.73
C VAL A 135 -15.44 4.43 -6.42
N PRO A 136 -15.62 5.55 -5.71
CA PRO A 136 -16.27 6.71 -6.29
C PRO A 136 -15.33 7.43 -7.27
N SER A 137 -15.90 8.02 -8.31
CA SER A 137 -15.16 8.94 -9.18
C SER A 137 -15.04 10.30 -8.48
N VAL A 138 -13.87 10.58 -7.92
CA VAL A 138 -13.57 11.81 -7.19
C VAL A 138 -12.26 12.44 -7.71
N PRO A 139 -12.08 13.77 -7.62
CA PRO A 139 -10.84 14.42 -8.04
C PRO A 139 -9.71 14.23 -7.00
N ARG A 140 -9.48 12.99 -6.59
CA ARG A 140 -8.48 12.60 -5.60
C ARG A 140 -7.64 11.44 -6.13
N LYS A 141 -6.39 11.34 -5.67
CA LYS A 141 -5.54 10.20 -5.94
C LYS A 141 -6.03 8.99 -5.14
N ILE A 142 -6.53 7.98 -5.83
CA ILE A 142 -6.99 6.73 -5.24
C ILE A 142 -5.99 5.62 -5.56
N VAL A 143 -5.49 4.95 -4.53
CA VAL A 143 -4.72 3.71 -4.64
C VAL A 143 -5.65 2.56 -4.30
N LEU A 144 -5.89 1.66 -5.23
CA LEU A 144 -6.76 0.50 -5.05
C LEU A 144 -5.96 -0.66 -4.46
N ALA A 145 -6.44 -1.21 -3.36
CA ALA A 145 -5.87 -2.37 -2.67
C ALA A 145 -6.92 -3.47 -2.47
N GLY A 146 -6.58 -4.51 -1.70
CA GLY A 146 -7.50 -5.59 -1.34
C GLY A 146 -7.49 -6.75 -2.33
N GLY A 147 -6.71 -7.79 -2.03
CA GLY A 147 -6.70 -9.05 -2.75
C GLY A 147 -6.29 -8.99 -4.22
N LEU A 148 -5.58 -7.95 -4.64
CA LEU A 148 -5.11 -7.81 -6.01
C LEU A 148 -3.96 -8.77 -6.32
N ASP A 149 -4.00 -9.35 -7.53
CA ASP A 149 -2.98 -10.17 -8.15
C ASP A 149 -3.04 -10.06 -9.69
N ALA A 150 -2.19 -10.81 -10.39
CA ALA A 150 -2.12 -10.78 -11.86
C ALA A 150 -3.45 -11.17 -12.56
N SER A 151 -4.28 -12.01 -11.91
CA SER A 151 -5.53 -12.52 -12.50
C SER A 151 -6.68 -11.51 -12.48
N ASN A 152 -6.59 -10.49 -11.60
CA ASN A 152 -7.72 -9.60 -11.34
C ASN A 152 -7.40 -8.10 -11.48
N VAL A 153 -6.11 -7.70 -11.43
CA VAL A 153 -5.71 -6.28 -11.40
C VAL A 153 -6.15 -5.51 -12.63
N ALA A 154 -6.06 -6.09 -13.82
CA ALA A 154 -6.48 -5.44 -15.06
C ALA A 154 -7.99 -5.08 -15.04
N ARG A 155 -8.82 -6.02 -14.56
CA ARG A 155 -10.25 -5.78 -14.39
C ARG A 155 -10.54 -4.74 -13.32
N ALA A 156 -9.81 -4.78 -12.21
CA ALA A 156 -9.94 -3.80 -11.12
C ALA A 156 -9.63 -2.38 -11.63
N ILE A 157 -8.56 -2.21 -12.40
CA ILE A 157 -8.18 -0.94 -13.02
C ILE A 157 -9.26 -0.44 -13.99
N ALA A 158 -9.77 -1.31 -14.85
CA ALA A 158 -10.80 -0.94 -15.84
C ALA A 158 -12.09 -0.43 -15.17
N ILE A 159 -12.48 -1.02 -14.03
CA ILE A 159 -13.69 -0.64 -13.28
C ILE A 159 -13.45 0.63 -12.46
N ALA A 160 -12.43 0.64 -11.60
CA ALA A 160 -12.22 1.70 -10.61
C ALA A 160 -11.44 2.90 -11.15
N LYS A 161 -10.70 2.75 -12.26
CA LYS A 161 -9.83 3.79 -12.85
C LYS A 161 -8.96 4.50 -11.81
N PRO A 162 -8.21 3.78 -10.97
CA PRO A 162 -7.48 4.34 -9.87
C PRO A 162 -6.22 5.08 -10.36
N TRP A 163 -5.69 5.98 -9.52
CA TRP A 163 -4.37 6.58 -9.72
C TRP A 163 -3.24 5.55 -9.57
N GLY A 164 -3.45 4.52 -8.74
CA GLY A 164 -2.50 3.43 -8.52
C GLY A 164 -3.13 2.16 -7.96
N VAL A 165 -2.34 1.10 -7.94
CA VAL A 165 -2.72 -0.20 -7.37
C VAL A 165 -1.70 -0.66 -6.33
N ASP A 166 -2.16 -1.39 -5.30
CA ASP A 166 -1.36 -1.94 -4.22
C ASP A 166 -1.65 -3.43 -4.02
N ALA A 167 -0.62 -4.25 -3.97
CA ALA A 167 -0.76 -5.66 -3.64
C ALA A 167 0.25 -6.10 -2.58
N CYS A 168 -0.16 -7.04 -1.73
CA CYS A 168 0.63 -7.55 -0.63
C CYS A 168 0.60 -9.08 -0.53
N SER A 169 -0.40 -9.64 0.15
CA SER A 169 -0.47 -11.06 0.52
C SER A 169 -0.55 -12.02 -0.67
N LYS A 170 -1.22 -11.63 -1.75
CA LYS A 170 -1.32 -12.44 -2.97
C LYS A 170 0.01 -12.58 -3.71
N LEU A 171 0.97 -11.72 -3.42
CA LEU A 171 2.32 -11.75 -4.00
C LEU A 171 3.34 -12.49 -3.12
N GLU A 172 2.89 -13.25 -2.11
CA GLU A 172 3.76 -13.86 -1.11
C GLU A 172 3.76 -15.39 -1.20
N THR A 173 4.91 -16.00 -0.88
CA THR A 173 5.05 -17.43 -0.57
C THR A 173 4.74 -17.71 0.90
N ALA A 174 5.07 -16.75 1.78
CA ALA A 174 4.76 -16.72 3.19
C ALA A 174 4.68 -15.25 3.64
N PRO A 175 3.97 -14.92 4.74
CA PRO A 175 3.88 -13.53 5.21
C PRO A 175 5.25 -12.86 5.33
N GLY A 176 5.43 -11.73 4.62
CA GLY A 176 6.68 -10.99 4.55
C GLY A 176 7.75 -11.58 3.61
N ARG A 177 7.42 -12.57 2.78
CA ARG A 177 8.32 -13.14 1.76
C ARG A 177 7.63 -13.12 0.41
N LYS A 178 8.16 -12.34 -0.54
CA LYS A 178 7.58 -12.21 -1.88
C LYS A 178 7.92 -13.40 -2.77
N ASP A 179 6.95 -13.82 -3.56
CA ASP A 179 7.16 -14.64 -4.75
C ASP A 179 7.49 -13.71 -5.91
N HIS A 180 8.74 -13.71 -6.34
CA HIS A 180 9.21 -12.77 -7.37
C HIS A 180 8.52 -12.98 -8.72
N LYS A 181 8.04 -14.21 -9.01
CA LYS A 181 7.23 -14.45 -10.20
C LYS A 181 5.86 -13.79 -10.09
N ARG A 182 5.17 -13.96 -8.95
CA ARG A 182 3.86 -13.32 -8.73
C ARG A 182 3.95 -11.80 -8.73
N VAL A 183 5.04 -11.23 -8.17
CA VAL A 183 5.31 -9.78 -8.21
C VAL A 183 5.42 -9.30 -9.65
N ARG A 184 6.23 -9.97 -10.47
CA ARG A 184 6.42 -9.62 -11.88
C ARG A 184 5.10 -9.73 -12.66
N ASP A 185 4.42 -10.87 -12.56
CA ASP A 185 3.15 -11.11 -13.27
C ASP A 185 2.09 -10.04 -12.91
N PHE A 186 2.00 -9.65 -11.63
CA PHE A 186 1.10 -8.59 -11.16
C PHE A 186 1.44 -7.22 -11.78
N ILE A 187 2.71 -6.85 -11.76
CA ILE A 187 3.18 -5.55 -12.29
C ILE A 187 2.95 -5.49 -13.81
N GLU A 188 3.30 -6.56 -14.53
CA GLU A 188 3.06 -6.66 -15.98
C GLU A 188 1.57 -6.54 -16.32
N ALA A 189 0.70 -7.26 -15.60
CA ALA A 189 -0.74 -7.18 -15.80
C ALA A 189 -1.31 -5.78 -15.49
N ALA A 190 -0.79 -5.10 -14.46
CA ALA A 190 -1.21 -3.75 -14.12
C ALA A 190 -0.76 -2.72 -15.17
N MET A 191 0.47 -2.83 -15.66
CA MET A 191 1.05 -1.90 -16.62
C MET A 191 0.54 -2.10 -18.06
N ALA A 192 -0.02 -3.28 -18.39
CA ALA A 192 -0.62 -3.56 -19.68
C ALA A 192 -1.96 -2.82 -19.90
N VAL A 193 -2.59 -2.31 -18.85
CA VAL A 193 -3.85 -1.56 -18.96
C VAL A 193 -3.56 -0.10 -19.33
N HIS A 194 -3.95 0.27 -20.54
CA HIS A 194 -3.92 1.67 -21.02
C HIS A 194 -5.22 2.35 -20.59
N VAL A 195 -5.16 3.28 -19.66
CA VAL A 195 -6.30 4.05 -19.14
C VAL A 195 -6.24 5.48 -19.67
#